data_65aaefeae85f272103ad39e5cb938632
#
_entry.id   65aaefeae85f272103ad39e5cb938632
#
_cell.length_a   1.000
_cell.length_b   1.000
_cell.length_c   1.000
_cell.angle_alpha   90.00
_cell.angle_beta   90.00
_cell.angle_gamma   90.00
#
_symmetry.space_group_name_H-M   'P 1'
#
loop_
_entity.id
_entity.type
_entity.pdbx_description
1 polymer ?
#
loop_
_entity_poly.entity_id
_entity_poly.type
_entity_poly.pdbx_seq_one_letter_code
_entity_poly.pdbx_strand_id
1 'polypeptide(L)'
;MILLSKSVISRKPTQCRIIMPCTIIIPVQPLLAGQYEILGAEVPAGKTYGAIRIEVAKSAELDTQQRELTLCLTDSPDLRVGPDLYLKANVSWHNMLPRPATTKQWSTYNAFIESEASSGSSSTEAYSQAGHQLLLDIFGWEVFPDWGPDYSDYIDAWRARAQAWYDEWKAANPGQKRIHESGSMKGREVTIRTK
;
A
#
# COMPACT_ATOMS: atom_id res chain seq x y z
N MET A 1 -9.34 -6.38 -4.62
CA MET A 1 -10.51 -5.71 -5.23
C MET A 1 -10.60 -4.33 -4.62
N ILE A 2 -10.41 -3.29 -5.41
CA ILE A 2 -10.44 -1.90 -4.94
C ILE A 2 -11.80 -1.31 -5.28
N LEU A 3 -12.51 -0.82 -4.28
CA LEU A 3 -13.79 -0.12 -4.45
C LEU A 3 -13.55 1.38 -4.33
N LEU A 4 -13.76 2.11 -5.42
CA LEU A 4 -13.73 3.56 -5.44
C LEU A 4 -15.15 4.12 -5.46
N SER A 5 -15.50 4.84 -4.40
CA SER A 5 -16.78 5.56 -4.32
C SER A 5 -16.52 7.07 -4.44
N LYS A 6 -16.93 7.68 -5.52
CA LYS A 6 -16.97 9.14 -5.66
C LYS A 6 -18.32 9.59 -6.20
N SER A 7 -18.92 10.59 -5.55
CA SER A 7 -20.23 11.13 -5.91
C SER A 7 -20.09 12.35 -6.81
N VAL A 8 -20.60 12.27 -8.04
CA VAL A 8 -20.88 13.45 -8.86
C VAL A 8 -22.02 13.14 -9.82
N ILE A 9 -23.24 13.56 -9.50
CA ILE A 9 -24.35 13.50 -10.45
C ILE A 9 -25.28 14.69 -10.27
N SER A 10 -25.54 15.43 -11.36
CA SER A 10 -26.65 16.38 -11.50
C SER A 10 -27.87 15.67 -12.06
N ARG A 11 -29.07 15.91 -11.51
CA ARG A 11 -30.28 15.13 -11.69
C ARG A 11 -31.08 15.42 -12.96
N LYS A 12 -31.64 14.36 -13.58
CA LYS A 12 -33.01 14.29 -14.10
C LYS A 12 -33.61 12.92 -13.75
N PRO A 13 -34.91 12.85 -13.41
CA PRO A 13 -35.53 11.61 -12.98
C PRO A 13 -36.15 10.89 -14.17
N THR A 14 -35.60 9.76 -14.56
CA THR A 14 -36.33 8.74 -15.35
C THR A 14 -35.56 7.42 -15.20
N GLN A 15 -36.33 6.34 -15.00
CA GLN A 15 -35.84 4.99 -14.81
C GLN A 15 -34.77 4.64 -15.86
N CYS A 16 -33.55 4.43 -15.43
CA CYS A 16 -32.52 3.87 -16.30
C CYS A 16 -31.57 2.97 -15.51
N ARG A 17 -31.44 1.76 -15.98
CA ARG A 17 -30.41 0.84 -15.62
C ARG A 17 -29.17 1.31 -16.37
N ILE A 18 -28.36 2.15 -15.73
CA ILE A 18 -27.23 2.79 -16.40
C ILE A 18 -26.03 1.86 -16.28
N ILE A 19 -25.74 1.16 -17.36
CA ILE A 19 -24.43 0.59 -17.61
C ILE A 19 -23.64 1.72 -18.23
N MET A 20 -22.63 2.24 -17.55
CA MET A 20 -21.74 3.24 -18.11
C MET A 20 -20.68 2.55 -18.98
N PRO A 21 -20.77 2.58 -20.31
CA PRO A 21 -19.63 2.28 -21.13
C PRO A 21 -18.97 3.63 -21.48
N CYS A 22 -18.10 4.12 -20.65
CA CYS A 22 -17.07 5.01 -21.16
C CYS A 22 -16.07 5.38 -20.07
N THR A 23 -14.99 4.66 -20.06
CA THR A 23 -13.81 5.06 -19.33
C THR A 23 -12.71 5.27 -20.36
N ILE A 24 -12.36 6.52 -20.63
CA ILE A 24 -11.14 6.79 -21.37
C ILE A 24 -10.01 6.74 -20.35
N ILE A 25 -9.17 5.76 -20.51
CA ILE A 25 -7.97 5.56 -19.71
C ILE A 25 -6.85 6.28 -20.43
N ILE A 26 -6.31 7.32 -19.82
CA ILE A 26 -5.06 7.94 -20.29
C ILE A 26 -3.97 7.43 -19.36
N PRO A 27 -3.17 6.44 -19.74
CA PRO A 27 -2.05 6.01 -18.93
C PRO A 27 -1.00 7.14 -18.88
N VAL A 28 -0.60 7.53 -17.71
CA VAL A 28 0.54 8.43 -17.49
C VAL A 28 1.85 7.72 -17.85
N GLN A 29 1.82 6.39 -17.84
CA GLN A 29 2.83 5.50 -18.43
C GLN A 29 2.13 4.40 -19.23
N PRO A 30 2.74 3.85 -20.29
CA PRO A 30 2.15 2.75 -21.04
C PRO A 30 2.00 1.54 -20.13
N LEU A 31 0.78 1.35 -19.59
CA LEU A 31 0.43 0.13 -18.88
C LEU A 31 0.35 -0.99 -19.92
N LEU A 32 1.12 -2.05 -19.70
CA LEU A 32 1.07 -3.24 -20.55
C LEU A 32 -0.32 -3.88 -20.40
N ALA A 33 -0.87 -4.36 -21.50
CA ALA A 33 -2.13 -5.12 -21.50
C ALA A 33 -2.04 -6.29 -20.50
N GLY A 34 -3.07 -6.46 -19.68
CA GLY A 34 -3.13 -7.52 -18.67
C GLY A 34 -2.69 -7.12 -17.25
N GLN A 35 -2.29 -5.87 -17.01
CA GLN A 35 -1.96 -5.41 -15.65
C GLN A 35 -3.19 -4.98 -14.84
N TYR A 36 -4.28 -4.71 -15.49
CA TYR A 36 -5.56 -4.41 -14.86
C TYR A 36 -6.73 -4.76 -15.78
N GLU A 37 -7.91 -4.95 -15.18
CA GLU A 37 -9.18 -5.14 -15.88
C GLU A 37 -10.27 -4.32 -15.18
N ILE A 38 -11.10 -3.61 -15.96
CA ILE A 38 -12.27 -2.94 -15.44
C ILE A 38 -13.44 -3.92 -15.50
N LEU A 39 -13.83 -4.47 -14.36
CA LEU A 39 -14.89 -5.46 -14.24
C LEU A 39 -16.29 -4.85 -14.40
N GLY A 40 -16.42 -3.55 -14.20
CA GLY A 40 -17.68 -2.84 -14.37
C GLY A 40 -17.67 -1.45 -13.77
N ALA A 41 -18.60 -0.63 -14.25
CA ALA A 41 -18.89 0.68 -13.71
C ALA A 41 -20.39 0.85 -13.69
N GLU A 42 -20.98 1.18 -12.55
CA GLU A 42 -22.42 1.30 -12.41
C GLU A 42 -22.83 2.41 -11.46
N VAL A 43 -23.93 3.07 -11.78
CA VAL A 43 -24.68 3.94 -10.88
C VAL A 43 -26.05 3.32 -10.70
N PRO A 44 -26.41 2.82 -9.50
CA PRO A 44 -27.70 2.21 -9.28
C PRO A 44 -28.85 3.22 -9.52
N ALA A 45 -29.98 2.74 -10.05
CA ALA A 45 -31.13 3.59 -10.31
C ALA A 45 -31.58 4.35 -9.05
N GLY A 46 -31.79 5.66 -9.19
CA GLY A 46 -32.17 6.53 -8.08
C GLY A 46 -31.05 6.90 -7.10
N LYS A 47 -29.82 6.47 -7.33
CA LYS A 47 -28.66 6.87 -6.53
C LYS A 47 -27.90 8.01 -7.19
N THR A 48 -27.19 8.78 -6.35
CA THR A 48 -26.31 9.88 -6.78
C THR A 48 -24.83 9.49 -6.71
N TYR A 49 -24.54 8.22 -6.46
CA TYR A 49 -23.19 7.66 -6.39
C TYR A 49 -23.15 6.33 -7.15
N GLY A 50 -22.00 5.99 -7.64
CA GLY A 50 -21.74 4.74 -8.34
C GLY A 50 -20.43 4.10 -7.89
N ALA A 51 -20.12 2.94 -8.44
CA ALA A 51 -18.89 2.22 -8.18
C ALA A 51 -18.24 1.77 -9.48
N ILE A 52 -16.91 1.88 -9.54
CA ILE A 52 -16.07 1.27 -10.57
C ILE A 52 -15.30 0.14 -9.92
N ARG A 53 -15.38 -1.06 -10.48
CA ARG A 53 -14.64 -2.23 -10.02
C ARG A 53 -13.47 -2.48 -10.95
N ILE A 54 -12.30 -2.53 -10.36
CA ILE A 54 -11.04 -2.76 -11.09
C ILE A 54 -10.36 -3.95 -10.44
N GLU A 55 -9.98 -4.90 -11.26
CA GLU A 55 -9.05 -5.97 -10.87
C GLU A 55 -7.65 -5.59 -11.32
N VAL A 56 -6.66 -5.75 -10.45
CA VAL A 56 -5.26 -5.47 -10.75
C VAL A 56 -4.46 -6.75 -10.63
N ALA A 57 -3.61 -6.99 -11.62
CA ALA A 57 -2.75 -8.16 -11.62
C ALA A 57 -1.60 -7.98 -10.62
N LYS A 58 -1.37 -9.00 -9.79
CA LYS A 58 -0.19 -9.05 -8.94
C LYS A 58 1.01 -9.46 -9.80
N SER A 59 2.10 -8.67 -9.73
CA SER A 59 3.37 -8.98 -10.41
C SER A 59 4.54 -8.65 -9.52
N ALA A 60 5.69 -9.29 -9.75
CA ALA A 60 6.92 -9.02 -9.00
C ALA A 60 7.45 -7.59 -9.19
N GLU A 61 7.10 -6.92 -10.28
CA GLU A 61 7.47 -5.53 -10.52
C GLU A 61 6.86 -4.58 -9.47
N LEU A 62 5.69 -4.93 -8.93
CA LEU A 62 4.99 -4.15 -7.91
C LEU A 62 5.70 -4.18 -6.54
N ASP A 63 6.67 -5.05 -6.36
CA ASP A 63 7.50 -5.10 -5.15
C ASP A 63 8.50 -3.92 -5.09
N THR A 64 8.80 -3.33 -6.25
CA THR A 64 9.76 -2.22 -6.37
C THR A 64 9.20 -0.98 -7.06
N GLN A 65 8.08 -1.11 -7.75
CA GLN A 65 7.46 -0.04 -8.53
C GLN A 65 5.98 0.10 -8.20
N GLN A 66 5.53 1.33 -8.07
CA GLN A 66 4.12 1.67 -8.03
C GLN A 66 3.59 1.80 -9.46
N ARG A 67 2.39 1.29 -9.70
CA ARG A 67 1.63 1.52 -10.93
C ARG A 67 0.51 2.52 -10.67
N GLU A 68 0.19 3.31 -11.67
CA GLU A 68 -0.83 4.33 -11.60
C GLU A 68 -1.76 4.25 -12.81
N LEU A 69 -3.04 4.47 -12.57
CA LEU A 69 -4.09 4.52 -13.56
C LEU A 69 -4.92 5.76 -13.32
N THR A 70 -5.08 6.60 -14.34
CA THR A 70 -6.01 7.72 -14.30
C THR A 70 -7.31 7.30 -14.98
N LEU A 71 -8.39 7.28 -14.23
CA LEU A 71 -9.74 7.09 -14.75
C LEU A 71 -10.34 8.44 -15.10
N CYS A 72 -10.89 8.56 -16.30
CA CYS A 72 -11.62 9.74 -16.72
C CYS A 72 -13.09 9.38 -16.95
N LEU A 73 -14.00 10.19 -16.43
CA LEU A 73 -15.43 10.09 -16.75
C LEU A 73 -15.71 10.87 -18.04
N THR A 74 -16.50 10.29 -18.91
CA THR A 74 -16.95 10.93 -20.15
C THR A 74 -18.47 10.91 -20.22
N ASP A 75 -19.04 11.76 -21.07
CA ASP A 75 -20.48 11.75 -21.33
C ASP A 75 -20.93 10.39 -21.88
N SER A 76 -22.10 9.99 -21.46
CA SER A 76 -22.83 8.87 -22.03
C SER A 76 -24.24 9.31 -22.46
N PRO A 77 -24.98 8.49 -23.20
CA PRO A 77 -26.35 8.83 -23.60
C PRO A 77 -27.26 9.20 -22.40
N ASP A 78 -27.02 8.60 -21.24
CA ASP A 78 -27.87 8.71 -20.07
C ASP A 78 -27.32 9.66 -18.99
N LEU A 79 -26.02 9.98 -19.04
CA LEU A 79 -25.35 10.80 -18.03
C LEU A 79 -24.41 11.79 -18.68
N ARG A 80 -24.47 13.03 -18.21
CA ARG A 80 -23.47 14.05 -18.53
C ARG A 80 -22.46 14.18 -17.40
N VAL A 81 -21.23 14.35 -17.77
CA VAL A 81 -20.17 14.66 -16.80
C VAL A 81 -20.41 16.01 -16.15
N GLY A 82 -20.07 16.08 -14.87
CA GLY A 82 -20.12 17.31 -14.09
C GLY A 82 -18.88 18.22 -14.37
N PRO A 83 -18.62 19.17 -13.48
CA PRO A 83 -17.45 20.03 -13.57
C PRO A 83 -16.13 19.27 -13.64
N ASP A 84 -15.17 19.78 -14.38
CA ASP A 84 -13.85 19.16 -14.66
C ASP A 84 -13.10 18.66 -13.41
N LEU A 85 -13.30 19.31 -12.28
CA LEU A 85 -12.68 18.93 -11.00
C LEU A 85 -12.96 17.48 -10.57
N TYR A 86 -14.05 16.88 -11.04
CA TYR A 86 -14.51 15.56 -10.62
C TYR A 86 -14.42 14.50 -11.72
N LEU A 87 -13.88 14.86 -12.88
CA LEU A 87 -13.83 13.94 -14.02
C LEU A 87 -12.73 12.90 -13.94
N LYS A 88 -11.75 13.11 -13.08
CA LYS A 88 -10.56 12.26 -12.98
C LYS A 88 -10.44 11.63 -11.61
N ALA A 89 -10.05 10.37 -11.59
CA ALA A 89 -9.65 9.67 -10.39
C ALA A 89 -8.34 8.91 -10.65
N ASN A 90 -7.34 9.13 -9.81
CA ASN A 90 -6.10 8.39 -9.87
C ASN A 90 -6.19 7.19 -8.94
N VAL A 91 -5.83 6.03 -9.46
CA VAL A 91 -5.70 4.77 -8.74
C VAL A 91 -4.26 4.36 -8.80
N SER A 92 -3.65 4.12 -7.66
CA SER A 92 -2.30 3.59 -7.58
C SER A 92 -2.30 2.27 -6.82
N TRP A 93 -1.43 1.35 -7.23
CA TRP A 93 -1.24 0.07 -6.55
C TRP A 93 0.20 -0.39 -6.60
N HIS A 94 0.60 -1.10 -5.57
CA HIS A 94 1.92 -1.70 -5.40
C HIS A 94 1.84 -2.84 -4.38
N ASN A 95 2.86 -3.69 -4.34
CA ASN A 95 3.00 -4.73 -3.32
C ASN A 95 3.84 -4.26 -2.13
N MET A 96 4.41 -3.05 -2.18
CA MET A 96 5.24 -2.52 -1.12
C MET A 96 4.41 -2.23 0.14
N LEU A 97 4.94 -2.57 1.28
CA LEU A 97 4.36 -2.15 2.56
C LEU A 97 4.45 -0.62 2.72
N PRO A 98 3.45 0.01 3.35
CA PRO A 98 3.46 1.45 3.54
C PRO A 98 4.63 1.87 4.43
N ARG A 99 5.39 2.87 4.01
CA ARG A 99 6.48 3.41 4.84
C ARG A 99 5.92 4.06 6.10
N PRO A 100 6.68 4.06 7.20
CA PRO A 100 6.31 4.83 8.37
C PRO A 100 5.99 6.29 8.01
N ALA A 101 4.86 6.80 8.47
CA ALA A 101 4.37 8.13 8.14
C ALA A 101 4.72 9.18 9.20
N THR A 102 4.87 8.74 10.47
CA THR A 102 5.14 9.63 11.60
C THR A 102 6.52 9.37 12.20
N THR A 103 7.05 10.38 12.91
CA THR A 103 8.30 10.23 13.68
C THR A 103 8.24 9.06 14.67
N LYS A 104 7.09 8.83 15.30
CA LYS A 104 6.89 7.72 16.23
C LYS A 104 6.95 6.37 15.55
N GLN A 105 6.33 6.23 14.38
CA GLN A 105 6.41 5.02 13.57
C GLN A 105 7.83 4.74 13.10
N TRP A 106 8.58 5.77 12.70
CA TRP A 106 10.00 5.63 12.38
C TRP A 106 10.82 5.17 13.58
N SER A 107 10.59 5.77 14.75
CA SER A 107 11.23 5.33 15.99
C SER A 107 10.90 3.88 16.31
N THR A 108 9.65 3.45 16.10
CA THR A 108 9.24 2.05 16.31
C THR A 108 9.98 1.12 15.36
N TYR A 109 10.04 1.41 14.06
CA TYR A 109 10.80 0.60 13.10
C TYR A 109 12.28 0.47 13.50
N ASN A 110 12.94 1.60 13.75
CA ASN A 110 14.35 1.65 14.12
C ASN A 110 14.66 1.04 15.49
N ALA A 111 13.66 0.88 16.33
CA ALA A 111 13.81 0.20 17.60
C ALA A 111 13.94 -1.33 17.46
N PHE A 112 13.43 -1.91 16.37
CA PHE A 112 13.43 -3.35 16.14
C PHE A 112 14.43 -3.82 15.10
N ILE A 113 14.66 -3.04 14.06
CA ILE A 113 15.57 -3.43 12.97
C ILE A 113 16.96 -2.84 13.24
N GLU A 114 17.98 -3.71 13.22
CA GLU A 114 19.36 -3.27 13.37
C GLU A 114 19.76 -2.40 12.18
N SER A 115 20.37 -1.25 12.49
CA SER A 115 20.82 -0.29 11.52
C SER A 115 21.87 0.64 12.14
N GLU A 116 22.43 1.54 11.35
CA GLU A 116 23.31 2.61 11.85
C GLU A 116 22.54 3.68 12.66
N ALA A 117 21.21 3.72 12.53
CA ALA A 117 20.36 4.61 13.32
C ALA A 117 20.30 4.13 14.79
N SER A 118 20.29 5.09 15.71
CA SER A 118 20.10 4.79 17.15
C SER A 118 18.70 4.21 17.40
N SER A 119 18.59 3.36 18.43
CA SER A 119 17.29 2.91 18.93
C SER A 119 16.44 4.12 19.32
N GLY A 120 15.18 4.15 18.88
CA GLY A 120 14.28 5.28 19.07
C GLY A 120 14.53 6.47 18.12
N SER A 121 15.50 6.37 17.22
CA SER A 121 15.71 7.37 16.17
C SER A 121 14.55 7.42 15.17
N SER A 122 14.24 8.61 14.68
CA SER A 122 13.30 8.81 13.58
C SER A 122 13.96 8.79 12.20
N SER A 123 15.22 8.35 12.09
CA SER A 123 15.95 8.27 10.82
C SER A 123 15.21 7.38 9.82
N THR A 124 15.09 7.88 8.60
CA THR A 124 14.45 7.19 7.48
C THR A 124 15.42 6.38 6.63
N GLU A 125 16.73 6.53 6.88
CA GLU A 125 17.80 5.96 6.04
C GLU A 125 17.90 4.44 6.15
N ALA A 126 17.50 3.89 7.28
CA ALA A 126 17.59 2.46 7.57
C ALA A 126 16.42 1.63 7.02
N TYR A 127 15.39 2.25 6.47
CA TYR A 127 14.19 1.53 6.05
C TYR A 127 14.43 0.59 4.87
N SER A 128 13.90 -0.62 4.99
CA SER A 128 13.75 -1.57 3.89
C SER A 128 12.43 -2.32 3.97
N GLN A 129 11.92 -2.74 2.83
CA GLN A 129 10.71 -3.58 2.75
C GLN A 129 10.93 -4.93 3.43
N ALA A 130 12.13 -5.52 3.27
CA ALA A 130 12.49 -6.78 3.91
C ALA A 130 12.44 -6.69 5.45
N GLY A 131 12.93 -5.57 6.02
CA GLY A 131 12.84 -5.30 7.46
C GLY A 131 11.39 -5.11 7.91
N HIS A 132 10.58 -4.38 7.14
CA HIS A 132 9.16 -4.21 7.42
C HIS A 132 8.40 -5.53 7.33
N GLN A 133 8.66 -6.32 6.29
CA GLN A 133 8.04 -7.65 6.12
C GLN A 133 8.38 -8.58 7.28
N LEU A 134 9.60 -8.53 7.81
CA LEU A 134 9.96 -9.29 9.00
C LEU A 134 9.08 -8.91 10.20
N LEU A 135 8.87 -7.61 10.44
CA LEU A 135 8.03 -7.15 11.55
C LEU A 135 6.54 -7.42 11.33
N LEU A 136 6.07 -7.40 10.07
CA LEU A 136 4.73 -7.83 9.70
C LEU A 136 4.52 -9.32 10.03
N ASP A 137 5.47 -10.18 9.67
CA ASP A 137 5.37 -11.63 9.92
C ASP A 137 5.39 -11.95 11.42
N ILE A 138 6.14 -11.20 12.23
CA ILE A 138 6.26 -11.42 13.67
C ILE A 138 5.05 -10.85 14.44
N PHE A 139 4.63 -9.64 14.12
CA PHE A 139 3.69 -8.85 14.92
C PHE A 139 2.38 -8.53 14.22
N GLY A 140 2.28 -8.76 12.89
CA GLY A 140 1.14 -8.36 12.08
C GLY A 140 1.10 -6.86 11.78
N TRP A 141 2.22 -6.15 11.88
CA TRP A 141 2.25 -4.70 11.65
C TRP A 141 2.34 -4.36 10.17
N GLU A 142 1.22 -4.19 9.53
CA GLU A 142 1.14 -3.57 8.22
C GLU A 142 1.47 -2.07 8.31
N VAL A 143 1.01 -1.43 9.38
CA VAL A 143 1.36 -0.05 9.75
C VAL A 143 1.98 -0.07 11.15
N PHE A 144 3.10 0.62 11.32
CA PHE A 144 3.77 0.66 12.61
C PHE A 144 2.95 1.41 13.65
N PRO A 145 2.88 0.92 14.89
CA PRO A 145 2.23 1.64 15.97
C PRO A 145 3.00 2.93 16.33
N ASP A 146 2.27 3.96 16.72
CA ASP A 146 2.81 5.24 17.19
C ASP A 146 3.25 5.18 18.66
N TRP A 147 4.11 4.22 18.99
CA TRP A 147 4.50 4.04 20.40
C TRP A 147 5.40 5.17 20.89
N GLY A 148 6.46 5.50 20.16
CA GLY A 148 7.45 6.47 20.62
C GLY A 148 8.28 5.95 21.80
N PRO A 149 9.03 6.83 22.48
CA PRO A 149 9.96 6.45 23.55
C PRO A 149 9.32 5.96 24.85
N ASP A 150 8.01 6.11 25.03
CA ASP A 150 7.29 5.76 26.27
C ASP A 150 7.17 4.24 26.52
N TYR A 151 7.64 3.42 25.59
CA TYR A 151 7.57 1.95 25.65
C TYR A 151 8.95 1.30 25.94
N SER A 152 9.92 2.07 26.41
CA SER A 152 11.27 1.57 26.70
C SER A 152 11.25 0.34 27.61
N ASP A 153 10.36 0.29 28.59
CA ASP A 153 10.29 -0.79 29.60
C ASP A 153 9.88 -2.16 29.02
N TYR A 154 9.21 -2.16 27.86
CA TYR A 154 8.72 -3.38 27.24
C TYR A 154 9.48 -3.76 25.97
N ILE A 155 10.28 -2.85 25.43
CA ILE A 155 10.89 -3.03 24.11
C ILE A 155 11.86 -4.21 24.08
N ASP A 156 12.58 -4.46 25.16
CA ASP A 156 13.54 -5.57 25.22
C ASP A 156 12.84 -6.93 25.22
N ALA A 157 11.68 -7.04 25.89
CA ALA A 157 10.86 -8.26 25.85
C ALA A 157 10.30 -8.51 24.44
N TRP A 158 9.88 -7.45 23.72
CA TRP A 158 9.39 -7.54 22.36
C TRP A 158 10.51 -7.88 21.37
N ARG A 159 11.71 -7.30 21.55
CA ARG A 159 12.90 -7.65 20.75
C ARG A 159 13.30 -9.11 20.96
N ALA A 160 13.31 -9.58 22.21
CA ALA A 160 13.59 -10.99 22.53
C ALA A 160 12.60 -11.94 21.83
N ARG A 161 11.31 -11.60 21.84
CA ARG A 161 10.28 -12.35 21.11
C ARG A 161 10.52 -12.31 19.59
N ALA A 162 10.87 -11.16 19.05
CA ALA A 162 11.17 -11.02 17.63
C ALA A 162 12.39 -11.84 17.22
N GLN A 163 13.45 -11.81 18.03
CA GLN A 163 14.65 -12.58 17.81
C GLN A 163 14.37 -14.09 17.84
N ALA A 164 13.63 -14.57 18.84
CA ALA A 164 13.26 -15.98 18.96
C ALA A 164 12.49 -16.45 17.73
N TRP A 165 11.48 -15.69 17.30
CA TRP A 165 10.72 -15.99 16.07
C TRP A 165 11.62 -16.06 14.85
N TYR A 166 12.54 -15.09 14.69
CA TYR A 166 13.43 -15.05 13.53
C TYR A 166 14.43 -16.21 13.54
N ASP A 167 14.89 -16.64 14.70
CA ASP A 167 15.78 -17.81 14.83
C ASP A 167 15.05 -19.12 14.48
N GLU A 168 13.80 -19.27 14.89
CA GLU A 168 12.94 -20.36 14.49
C GLU A 168 12.70 -20.37 12.95
N TRP A 169 12.43 -19.18 12.39
CA TRP A 169 12.26 -19.04 10.95
C TRP A 169 13.53 -19.44 10.20
N LYS A 170 14.72 -19.01 10.65
CA LYS A 170 15.99 -19.39 10.04
C LYS A 170 16.26 -20.90 10.13
N ALA A 171 15.91 -21.51 11.24
CA ALA A 171 16.03 -22.96 11.43
C ALA A 171 15.11 -23.74 10.48
N ALA A 172 13.89 -23.25 10.25
CA ALA A 172 12.93 -23.84 9.32
C ALA A 172 13.27 -23.57 7.85
N ASN A 173 14.07 -22.56 7.54
CA ASN A 173 14.41 -22.13 6.18
C ASN A 173 15.95 -22.05 5.99
N PRO A 174 16.66 -23.19 6.07
CA PRO A 174 18.12 -23.19 6.02
C PRO A 174 18.64 -22.62 4.69
N GLY A 175 19.58 -21.69 4.78
CA GLY A 175 20.18 -21.01 3.62
C GLY A 175 19.36 -19.83 3.06
N GLN A 176 18.13 -19.62 3.49
CA GLN A 176 17.39 -18.42 3.14
C GLN A 176 17.79 -17.26 4.06
N LYS A 177 17.87 -16.08 3.47
CA LYS A 177 18.21 -14.83 4.17
C LYS A 177 17.27 -13.73 3.73
N ARG A 178 16.87 -12.89 4.67
CA ARG A 178 16.18 -11.64 4.36
C ARG A 178 17.24 -10.57 4.21
N ILE A 179 17.34 -9.97 3.04
CA ILE A 179 18.39 -8.99 2.71
C ILE A 179 17.73 -7.62 2.54
N HIS A 180 18.30 -6.61 3.12
CA HIS A 180 17.88 -5.23 2.89
C HIS A 180 18.04 -4.87 1.41
N GLU A 181 16.96 -4.55 0.72
CA GLU A 181 16.96 -4.15 -0.69
C GLU A 181 17.25 -2.65 -0.87
N SER A 182 17.14 -1.88 0.20
CA SER A 182 17.25 -0.41 0.19
C SER A 182 17.81 0.12 1.52
N GLY A 183 18.01 1.43 1.58
CA GLY A 183 18.49 2.13 2.78
C GLY A 183 20.00 1.97 3.03
N SER A 184 20.46 2.46 4.17
CA SER A 184 21.87 2.41 4.59
C SER A 184 22.40 1.00 4.78
N MET A 185 21.50 0.04 5.01
CA MET A 185 21.82 -1.38 5.23
C MET A 185 21.72 -2.23 3.95
N LYS A 186 21.52 -1.63 2.79
CA LYS A 186 21.35 -2.36 1.52
C LYS A 186 22.41 -3.44 1.32
N GLY A 187 21.98 -4.65 0.97
CA GLY A 187 22.81 -5.81 0.74
C GLY A 187 23.22 -6.59 2.00
N ARG A 188 22.93 -6.08 3.20
CA ARG A 188 23.15 -6.80 4.47
C ARG A 188 21.94 -7.62 4.86
N GLU A 189 22.14 -8.65 5.66
CA GLU A 189 21.05 -9.44 6.23
C GLU A 189 20.26 -8.59 7.23
N VAL A 190 18.93 -8.71 7.18
CA VAL A 190 18.04 -8.09 8.17
C VAL A 190 18.24 -8.77 9.50
N THR A 191 18.49 -8.01 10.54
CA THR A 191 18.69 -8.49 11.90
C THR A 191 17.83 -7.72 12.89
N ILE A 192 17.40 -8.38 13.96
CA ILE A 192 16.70 -7.73 15.06
C ILE A 192 17.71 -7.01 15.94
N ARG A 193 17.40 -5.79 16.31
CA ARG A 193 18.19 -5.00 17.24
C ARG A 193 18.13 -5.62 18.64
N THR A 194 19.28 -5.83 19.26
CA THR A 194 19.38 -6.45 20.58
C THR A 194 19.58 -5.45 21.72
N LYS A 195 19.98 -4.21 21.39
CA LYS A 195 20.21 -3.12 22.37
C LYS A 195 19.81 -1.77 21.80
#